data_5c5f070de291f9ebc1390408c0299026
#
_entry.id   5c5f070de291f9ebc1390408c0299026
#
_cell.length_a   1.000
_cell.length_b   1.000
_cell.length_c   1.000
_cell.angle_alpha   90.00
_cell.angle_beta   90.00
_cell.angle_gamma   90.00
#
_symmetry.space_group_name_H-M   'P 1'
#
loop_
_entity.id
_entity.type
_entity.pdbx_description
1 polymer ?
#
loop_
_entity_poly.entity_id
_entity_poly.type
_entity_poly.pdbx_seq_one_letter_code
_entity_poly.pdbx_strand_id
1 'polypeptide(L)'
;MSLTRDDVLNQAKREIMEISIEELKARLDQGSPLFLLDVRGREEVEQGYIEGAVHVPRGFLELNIEQVVQDRSTPMIVYCAGGVRSALAAKTLQEMGYTDIVSMAGGFNDWRDAGFPVARPEPENHGTERKTAELESEIEQLRRQLEEKERELTSLKKR
;
A
#
# COMPACT_ATOMS: atom_id res chain seq x y z
N MET A 1 -12.56 6.90 35.55
CA MET A 1 -13.24 5.75 34.89
C MET A 1 -12.27 5.15 33.87
N SER A 2 -12.08 3.85 33.94
CA SER A 2 -11.30 3.14 32.92
C SER A 2 -12.24 2.62 31.83
N LEU A 3 -11.88 2.86 30.57
CA LEU A 3 -12.59 2.31 29.41
C LEU A 3 -12.05 0.91 29.13
N THR A 4 -12.93 -0.02 28.81
CA THR A 4 -12.55 -1.32 28.28
C THR A 4 -12.27 -1.22 26.78
N ARG A 5 -11.64 -2.27 26.21
CA ARG A 5 -11.48 -2.40 24.75
C ARG A 5 -12.80 -2.25 24.00
N ASP A 6 -13.85 -2.90 24.52
CA ASP A 6 -15.16 -2.91 23.87
C ASP A 6 -15.83 -1.53 23.95
N ASP A 7 -15.63 -0.79 25.02
CA ASP A 7 -16.12 0.58 25.13
C ASP A 7 -15.50 1.48 24.07
N VAL A 8 -14.19 1.41 23.90
CA VAL A 8 -13.46 2.19 22.89
C VAL A 8 -13.91 1.83 21.48
N LEU A 9 -14.03 0.53 21.17
CA LEU A 9 -14.47 0.06 19.86
C LEU A 9 -15.91 0.46 19.56
N ASN A 10 -16.83 0.27 20.52
CA ASN A 10 -18.23 0.64 20.37
C ASN A 10 -18.40 2.16 20.19
N GLN A 11 -17.59 2.95 20.87
CA GLN A 11 -17.58 4.39 20.66
C GLN A 11 -17.12 4.73 19.24
N ALA A 12 -16.00 4.17 18.78
CA ALA A 12 -15.51 4.40 17.44
C ALA A 12 -16.55 4.04 16.38
N LYS A 13 -17.17 2.86 16.47
CA LYS A 13 -18.19 2.39 15.52
C LYS A 13 -19.45 3.26 15.48
N ARG A 14 -19.79 3.95 16.55
CA ARG A 14 -20.92 4.91 16.57
C ARG A 14 -20.59 6.23 15.84
N GLU A 15 -19.34 6.58 15.77
CA GLU A 15 -18.88 7.86 15.21
C GLU A 15 -18.44 7.77 13.75
N ILE A 16 -18.19 6.56 13.23
CA ILE A 16 -17.75 6.33 11.86
C ILE A 16 -18.86 5.74 10.99
N MET A 17 -18.69 5.83 9.69
CA MET A 17 -19.48 5.08 8.72
C MET A 17 -18.79 3.78 8.37
N GLU A 18 -19.58 2.72 8.20
CA GLU A 18 -19.12 1.42 7.70
C GLU A 18 -19.81 1.08 6.38
N ILE A 19 -19.11 0.38 5.51
CA ILE A 19 -19.67 -0.24 4.29
C ILE A 19 -19.41 -1.73 4.30
N SER A 20 -20.17 -2.46 3.50
CA SER A 20 -19.97 -3.90 3.30
C SER A 20 -18.86 -4.17 2.26
N ILE A 21 -18.40 -5.42 2.24
CA ILE A 21 -17.44 -5.87 1.21
C ILE A 21 -18.05 -5.80 -0.20
N GLU A 22 -19.35 -6.07 -0.33
CA GLU A 22 -20.09 -6.00 -1.59
C GLU A 22 -20.18 -4.56 -2.09
N GLU A 23 -20.40 -3.61 -1.21
CA GLU A 23 -20.44 -2.20 -1.57
C GLU A 23 -19.08 -1.69 -2.03
N LEU A 24 -17.99 -2.06 -1.35
CA LEU A 24 -16.64 -1.76 -1.83
C LEU A 24 -16.38 -2.39 -3.21
N LYS A 25 -16.74 -3.68 -3.37
CA LYS A 25 -16.58 -4.38 -4.66
C LYS A 25 -17.29 -3.65 -5.79
N ALA A 26 -18.54 -3.22 -5.55
CA ALA A 26 -19.32 -2.46 -6.53
C ALA A 26 -18.65 -1.12 -6.90
N ARG A 27 -18.12 -0.38 -5.92
CA ARG A 27 -17.41 0.88 -6.16
C ARG A 27 -16.13 0.69 -6.97
N LEU A 28 -15.37 -0.36 -6.68
CA LEU A 28 -14.16 -0.70 -7.46
C LEU A 28 -14.50 -1.10 -8.89
N ASP A 29 -15.52 -1.92 -9.09
CA ASP A 29 -15.96 -2.36 -10.42
C ASP A 29 -16.48 -1.19 -11.29
N GLN A 30 -17.07 -0.19 -10.67
CA GLN A 30 -17.52 1.05 -11.33
C GLN A 30 -16.39 2.04 -11.61
N GLY A 31 -15.17 1.77 -11.12
CA GLY A 31 -14.05 2.71 -11.24
C GLY A 31 -14.25 4.02 -10.46
N SER A 32 -15.02 3.98 -9.38
CA SER A 32 -15.25 5.15 -8.54
C SER A 32 -13.93 5.69 -7.96
N PRO A 33 -13.67 7.00 -8.01
CA PRO A 33 -12.48 7.58 -7.42
C PRO A 33 -12.55 7.43 -5.90
N LEU A 34 -11.67 6.62 -5.34
CA LEU A 34 -11.54 6.41 -3.90
C LEU A 34 -10.09 6.04 -3.57
N PHE A 35 -9.68 6.36 -2.36
CA PHE A 35 -8.42 5.92 -1.81
C PHE A 35 -8.66 4.72 -0.89
N LEU A 36 -8.05 3.59 -1.20
CA LEU A 36 -8.18 2.37 -0.42
C LEU A 36 -6.96 2.20 0.49
N LEU A 37 -7.20 2.16 1.79
CA LEU A 37 -6.16 2.13 2.82
C LEU A 37 -6.19 0.80 3.58
N ASP A 38 -5.10 0.05 3.51
CA ASP A 38 -4.87 -1.16 4.29
C ASP A 38 -4.06 -0.83 5.56
N VAL A 39 -4.66 -1.02 6.73
CA VAL A 39 -4.02 -0.74 8.02
C VAL A 39 -3.54 -1.99 8.76
N ARG A 40 -3.47 -3.12 8.05
CA ARG A 40 -2.96 -4.39 8.60
C ARG A 40 -1.44 -4.35 8.79
N GLY A 41 -0.91 -5.38 9.44
CA GLY A 41 0.52 -5.60 9.53
C GLY A 41 1.15 -6.03 8.19
N ARG A 42 2.44 -5.80 8.03
CA ARG A 42 3.18 -6.16 6.81
C ARG A 42 3.02 -7.63 6.45
N GLU A 43 3.17 -8.52 7.43
CA GLU A 43 3.07 -9.97 7.22
C GLU A 43 1.68 -10.40 6.70
N GLU A 44 0.63 -9.68 7.10
CA GLU A 44 -0.73 -9.94 6.60
C GLU A 44 -0.85 -9.51 5.13
N VAL A 45 -0.28 -8.37 4.76
CA VAL A 45 -0.30 -7.84 3.39
C VAL A 45 0.52 -8.70 2.43
N GLU A 46 1.63 -9.27 2.89
CA GLU A 46 2.47 -10.20 2.12
C GLU A 46 1.71 -11.46 1.70
N GLN A 47 0.70 -11.87 2.45
CA GLN A 47 -0.16 -13.01 2.10
C GLN A 47 -1.29 -12.68 1.13
N GLY A 48 -1.53 -11.41 0.89
CA GLY A 48 -2.54 -10.91 -0.04
C GLY A 48 -3.18 -9.61 0.44
N TYR A 49 -3.66 -8.82 -0.50
CA TYR A 49 -4.30 -7.52 -0.27
C TYR A 49 -5.33 -7.22 -1.35
N ILE A 50 -6.17 -6.21 -1.15
CA ILE A 50 -7.10 -5.74 -2.18
C ILE A 50 -6.33 -4.87 -3.17
N GLU A 51 -6.42 -5.19 -4.45
CA GLU A 51 -5.70 -4.47 -5.50
C GLU A 51 -5.99 -2.96 -5.46
N GLY A 52 -4.94 -2.17 -5.61
CA GLY A 52 -5.01 -0.71 -5.52
C GLY A 52 -4.92 -0.16 -4.10
N ALA A 53 -4.88 -1.00 -3.07
CA ALA A 53 -4.72 -0.54 -1.69
C ALA A 53 -3.32 -0.01 -1.43
N VAL A 54 -3.25 1.10 -0.69
CA VAL A 54 -2.02 1.63 -0.12
C VAL A 54 -1.89 1.13 1.31
N HIS A 55 -0.73 0.63 1.65
CA HIS A 55 -0.45 0.05 2.96
C HIS A 55 0.17 1.06 3.91
N VAL A 56 -0.55 1.38 4.97
CA VAL A 56 -0.03 2.13 6.13
C VAL A 56 -0.46 1.40 7.39
N PRO A 57 0.46 0.67 8.05
CA PRO A 57 0.12 -0.07 9.26
C PRO A 57 -0.48 0.82 10.33
N ARG A 58 -1.47 0.31 11.07
CA ARG A 58 -2.21 1.09 12.08
C ARG A 58 -1.28 1.83 13.07
N GLY A 59 -0.17 1.22 13.48
CA GLY A 59 0.79 1.81 14.40
C GLY A 59 1.58 2.99 13.85
N PHE A 60 1.56 3.21 12.56
CA PHE A 60 2.26 4.30 11.86
C PHE A 60 1.32 5.28 11.16
N LEU A 61 0.01 5.12 11.36
CA LEU A 61 -1.00 5.86 10.61
C LEU A 61 -0.85 7.37 10.79
N GLU A 62 -0.83 7.83 12.02
CA GLU A 62 -0.77 9.26 12.36
C GLU A 62 0.52 9.92 11.87
N LEU A 63 1.61 9.15 11.80
CA LEU A 63 2.92 9.66 11.37
C LEU A 63 3.05 9.78 9.86
N ASN A 64 2.34 8.95 9.11
CA ASN A 64 2.58 8.80 7.67
C ASN A 64 1.41 9.24 6.78
N ILE A 65 0.19 9.29 7.29
CA ILE A 65 -0.98 9.50 6.44
C ILE A 65 -0.97 10.85 5.70
N GLU A 66 -0.46 11.90 6.31
CA GLU A 66 -0.37 13.22 5.68
C GLU A 66 0.57 13.27 4.48
N GLN A 67 1.59 12.40 4.47
CA GLN A 67 2.51 12.26 3.33
C GLN A 67 1.88 11.47 2.20
N VAL A 68 0.95 10.57 2.51
CA VAL A 68 0.30 9.68 1.57
C VAL A 68 -0.97 10.33 0.98
N VAL A 69 -1.77 10.98 1.82
CA VAL A 69 -3.02 11.66 1.43
C VAL A 69 -3.00 13.07 2.00
N GLN A 70 -2.67 14.03 1.16
CA GLN A 70 -2.56 15.45 1.56
C GLN A 70 -3.92 16.16 1.59
N ASP A 71 -4.81 15.79 0.66
CA ASP A 71 -6.16 16.37 0.61
C ASP A 71 -7.09 15.70 1.61
N ARG A 72 -7.53 16.48 2.61
CA ARG A 72 -8.42 16.04 3.68
C ARG A 72 -9.82 15.66 3.21
N SER A 73 -10.21 16.06 2.01
CA SER A 73 -11.50 15.71 1.40
C SER A 73 -11.46 14.45 0.53
N THR A 74 -10.31 13.82 0.39
CA THR A 74 -10.17 12.58 -0.38
C THR A 74 -11.08 11.49 0.17
N PRO A 75 -11.99 10.90 -0.65
CA PRO A 75 -12.78 9.75 -0.24
C PRO A 75 -11.88 8.57 0.09
N MET A 76 -11.90 8.11 1.34
CA MET A 76 -11.08 6.99 1.80
C MET A 76 -11.93 5.84 2.33
N ILE A 77 -11.57 4.63 1.92
CA ILE A 77 -12.09 3.40 2.52
C ILE A 77 -10.93 2.71 3.22
N VAL A 78 -11.09 2.47 4.52
CA VAL A 78 -10.08 1.85 5.36
C VAL A 78 -10.48 0.42 5.68
N TYR A 79 -9.57 -0.52 5.54
CA TYR A 79 -9.84 -1.90 5.94
C TYR A 79 -8.67 -2.50 6.74
N CYS A 80 -9.02 -3.52 7.53
CA CYS A 80 -8.07 -4.40 8.19
C CYS A 80 -8.48 -5.87 7.99
N ALA A 81 -8.07 -6.77 8.85
CA ALA A 81 -8.45 -8.18 8.72
C ALA A 81 -9.93 -8.44 9.03
N GLY A 82 -10.46 -7.90 10.12
CA GLY A 82 -11.81 -8.16 10.59
C GLY A 82 -12.67 -6.92 10.93
N GLY A 83 -12.21 -5.72 10.60
CA GLY A 83 -12.98 -4.47 10.80
C GLY A 83 -12.75 -3.73 12.12
N VAL A 84 -11.95 -4.26 13.05
CA VAL A 84 -11.69 -3.62 14.35
C VAL A 84 -10.65 -2.50 14.23
N ARG A 85 -9.47 -2.82 13.71
CA ARG A 85 -8.38 -1.84 13.53
C ARG A 85 -8.77 -0.72 12.55
N SER A 86 -9.54 -1.07 11.52
CA SER A 86 -10.01 -0.09 10.53
C SER A 86 -11.07 0.87 11.10
N ALA A 87 -11.94 0.40 12.00
CA ALA A 87 -12.87 1.27 12.70
C ALA A 87 -12.15 2.30 13.58
N LEU A 88 -11.15 1.84 14.34
CA LEU A 88 -10.31 2.75 15.14
C LEU A 88 -9.48 3.69 14.25
N ALA A 89 -8.95 3.20 13.15
CA ALA A 89 -8.21 4.01 12.18
C ALA A 89 -9.11 5.08 11.54
N ALA A 90 -10.32 4.74 11.14
CA ALA A 90 -11.29 5.68 10.58
C ALA A 90 -11.61 6.80 11.57
N LYS A 91 -11.83 6.47 12.85
CA LYS A 91 -12.03 7.49 13.88
C LYS A 91 -10.82 8.41 14.01
N THR A 92 -9.61 7.86 14.10
CA THR A 92 -8.39 8.66 14.16
C THR A 92 -8.26 9.59 12.96
N LEU A 93 -8.53 9.12 11.75
CA LEU A 93 -8.47 9.94 10.53
C LEU A 93 -9.49 11.09 10.57
N GLN A 94 -10.71 10.85 11.07
CA GLN A 94 -11.69 11.93 11.28
C GLN A 94 -11.19 12.97 12.28
N GLU A 95 -10.60 12.55 13.38
CA GLU A 95 -9.98 13.45 14.39
C GLU A 95 -8.82 14.26 13.78
N MET A 96 -8.10 13.71 12.81
CA MET A 96 -7.06 14.42 12.04
C MET A 96 -7.62 15.35 10.95
N GLY A 97 -8.95 15.42 10.79
CA GLY A 97 -9.63 16.35 9.87
C GLY A 97 -9.96 15.77 8.49
N TYR A 98 -9.79 14.48 8.25
CA TYR A 98 -10.29 13.85 7.02
C TYR A 98 -11.80 13.71 7.08
N THR A 99 -12.50 14.17 6.04
CA THR A 99 -13.95 14.39 6.09
C THR A 99 -14.78 13.27 5.45
N ASP A 100 -14.19 12.47 4.58
CA ASP A 100 -14.88 11.40 3.84
C ASP A 100 -14.20 10.05 4.08
N ILE A 101 -14.40 9.49 5.28
CA ILE A 101 -13.77 8.25 5.73
C ILE A 101 -14.83 7.21 6.04
N VAL A 102 -14.62 6.01 5.52
CA VAL A 102 -15.49 4.85 5.74
C VAL A 102 -14.62 3.64 6.10
N SER A 103 -15.06 2.83 7.06
CA SER A 103 -14.43 1.55 7.39
C SER A 103 -15.16 0.40 6.70
N MET A 104 -14.42 -0.56 6.16
CA MET A 104 -15.00 -1.77 5.59
C MET A 104 -15.28 -2.79 6.69
N ALA A 105 -16.55 -3.02 6.99
CA ALA A 105 -16.98 -4.06 7.93
C ALA A 105 -16.61 -5.46 7.38
N GLY A 106 -16.26 -6.37 8.28
CA GLY A 106 -15.84 -7.73 7.93
C GLY A 106 -14.39 -7.83 7.44
N GLY A 107 -13.83 -6.75 6.93
CA GLY A 107 -12.43 -6.63 6.56
C GLY A 107 -11.98 -7.57 5.44
N PHE A 108 -10.67 -7.74 5.33
CA PHE A 108 -10.05 -8.58 4.31
C PHE A 108 -10.42 -10.07 4.43
N ASN A 109 -10.71 -10.54 5.64
CA ASN A 109 -11.10 -11.95 5.82
C ASN A 109 -12.42 -12.25 5.09
N ASP A 110 -13.44 -11.42 5.28
CA ASP A 110 -14.72 -11.60 4.59
C ASP A 110 -14.58 -11.38 3.08
N TRP A 111 -13.76 -10.42 2.66
CA TRP A 111 -13.43 -10.17 1.24
C TRP A 111 -12.86 -11.43 0.57
N ARG A 112 -11.85 -12.03 1.18
CA ARG A 112 -11.22 -13.26 0.70
C ARG A 112 -12.19 -14.43 0.69
N ASP A 113 -12.95 -14.61 1.79
CA ASP A 113 -13.85 -15.76 1.97
C ASP A 113 -15.07 -15.67 1.04
N ALA A 114 -15.45 -14.47 0.60
CA ALA A 114 -16.43 -14.24 -0.45
C ALA A 114 -15.91 -14.55 -1.87
N GLY A 115 -14.62 -14.86 -2.00
CA GLY A 115 -14.00 -15.14 -3.29
C GLY A 115 -13.74 -13.89 -4.15
N PHE A 116 -13.71 -12.70 -3.55
CA PHE A 116 -13.37 -11.47 -4.26
C PHE A 116 -11.87 -11.40 -4.60
N PRO A 117 -11.47 -10.62 -5.62
CA PRO A 117 -10.11 -10.60 -6.10
C PRO A 117 -9.10 -10.21 -5.02
N VAL A 118 -8.04 -11.01 -4.90
CA VAL A 118 -6.91 -10.80 -3.98
C VAL A 118 -5.63 -10.67 -4.80
N ALA A 119 -4.96 -9.53 -4.67
CA ALA A 119 -3.61 -9.34 -5.18
C ALA A 119 -2.58 -9.87 -4.18
N ARG A 120 -1.40 -10.22 -4.66
CA ARG A 120 -0.25 -10.60 -3.84
C ARG A 120 0.95 -9.76 -4.27
N PRO A 121 1.80 -9.36 -3.32
CA PRO A 121 3.07 -8.75 -3.69
C PRO A 121 3.83 -9.67 -4.64
N GLU A 122 4.41 -9.10 -5.68
CA GLU A 122 5.38 -9.83 -6.48
C GLU A 122 6.46 -10.34 -5.53
N PRO A 123 6.87 -11.61 -5.63
CA PRO A 123 7.99 -12.08 -4.84
C PRO A 123 9.17 -11.15 -5.10
N GLU A 124 9.76 -10.60 -4.04
CA GLU A 124 10.98 -9.81 -4.15
C GLU A 124 11.99 -10.64 -4.95
N ASN A 125 12.15 -10.27 -6.20
CA ASN A 125 12.95 -11.05 -7.14
C ASN A 125 14.43 -10.67 -6.94
N HIS A 126 15.02 -11.15 -5.85
CA HIS A 126 16.46 -11.02 -5.60
C HIS A 126 17.31 -11.52 -6.78
N GLY A 127 16.71 -12.36 -7.65
CA GLY A 127 17.31 -12.77 -8.91
C GLY A 127 17.39 -11.62 -9.93
N THR A 128 16.39 -10.75 -9.98
CA THR A 128 16.39 -9.60 -10.91
C THR A 128 17.38 -8.52 -10.44
N GLU A 129 17.44 -8.22 -9.15
CA GLU A 129 18.40 -7.27 -8.59
C GLU A 129 19.85 -7.74 -8.80
N ARG A 130 20.14 -9.02 -8.54
CA ARG A 130 21.45 -9.61 -8.84
C ARG A 130 21.78 -9.51 -10.32
N LYS A 131 20.85 -9.85 -11.19
CA LYS A 131 21.05 -9.79 -12.65
C LYS A 131 21.22 -8.37 -13.15
N THR A 132 20.50 -7.40 -12.57
CA THR A 132 20.67 -5.97 -12.87
C THR A 132 22.06 -5.51 -12.48
N ALA A 133 22.52 -5.82 -11.26
CA ALA A 133 23.85 -5.48 -10.80
C ALA A 133 24.97 -6.12 -11.63
N GLU A 134 24.79 -7.39 -12.04
CA GLU A 134 25.72 -8.09 -12.93
C GLU A 134 25.80 -7.41 -14.29
N LEU A 135 24.65 -7.04 -14.89
CA LEU A 135 24.60 -6.35 -16.18
C LEU A 135 25.20 -4.93 -16.10
N GLU A 136 24.95 -4.20 -15.02
CA GLU A 136 25.56 -2.89 -14.80
C GLU A 136 27.08 -2.98 -14.70
N SER A 137 27.60 -3.99 -14.01
CA SER A 137 29.04 -4.27 -13.93
C SER A 137 29.63 -4.62 -15.29
N GLU A 138 28.94 -5.43 -16.08
CA GLU A 138 29.36 -5.82 -17.44
C GLU A 138 29.37 -4.60 -18.38
N ILE A 139 28.37 -3.76 -18.32
CA ILE A 139 28.30 -2.50 -19.09
C ILE A 139 29.48 -1.60 -18.77
N GLU A 140 29.84 -1.46 -17.51
CA GLU A 140 30.97 -0.63 -17.08
C GLU A 140 32.30 -1.20 -17.60
N GLN A 141 32.49 -2.52 -17.58
CA GLN A 141 33.67 -3.16 -18.15
C GLN A 141 33.77 -2.94 -19.67
N LEU A 142 32.66 -3.10 -20.38
CA LEU A 142 32.62 -2.89 -21.83
C LEU A 142 32.92 -1.43 -22.21
N ARG A 143 32.43 -0.48 -21.43
CA ARG A 143 32.76 0.95 -21.63
C ARG A 143 34.25 1.21 -21.50
N ARG A 144 34.91 0.66 -20.49
CA ARG A 144 36.37 0.80 -20.31
C ARG A 144 37.15 0.19 -21.48
N GLN A 145 36.75 -1.00 -21.95
CA GLN A 145 37.37 -1.62 -23.11
C GLN A 145 37.18 -0.82 -24.38
N LEU A 146 36.01 -0.22 -24.57
CA LEU A 146 35.71 0.66 -25.69
C LEU A 146 36.63 1.88 -25.69
N GLU A 147 36.75 2.57 -24.55
CA GLU A 147 37.62 3.74 -24.41
C GLU A 147 39.08 3.41 -24.72
N GLU A 148 39.57 2.25 -24.27
CA GLU A 148 40.91 1.78 -24.55
C GLU A 148 41.11 1.55 -26.05
N LYS A 149 40.19 0.91 -26.73
CA LYS A 149 40.22 0.67 -28.17
C LYS A 149 40.12 1.96 -28.98
N GLU A 150 39.33 2.91 -28.55
CA GLU A 150 39.25 4.24 -29.19
C GLU A 150 40.55 5.01 -29.06
N ARG A 151 41.25 4.95 -27.92
CA ARG A 151 42.58 5.53 -27.72
C ARG A 151 43.62 4.87 -28.65
N GLU A 152 43.61 3.54 -28.72
CA GLU A 152 44.50 2.78 -29.63
C GLU A 152 44.25 3.17 -31.09
N LEU A 153 43.01 3.23 -31.52
CA LEU A 153 42.64 3.64 -32.88
C LEU A 153 43.07 5.08 -33.19
N THR A 154 42.90 5.99 -32.23
CA THR A 154 43.33 7.38 -32.39
C THR A 154 44.85 7.47 -32.53
N SER A 155 45.60 6.67 -31.77
CA SER A 155 47.06 6.60 -31.87
C SER A 155 47.53 6.08 -33.23
N LEU A 156 46.86 5.09 -33.78
CA LEU A 156 47.17 4.52 -35.10
C LEU A 156 46.87 5.51 -36.26
N LYS A 157 45.82 6.31 -36.13
CA LYS A 157 45.48 7.32 -37.15
C LYS A 157 46.40 8.54 -37.18
N LYS A 158 47.21 8.75 -36.13
CA LYS A 158 48.17 9.84 -36.04
C LYS A 158 49.58 9.46 -36.58
N ARG A 159 49.78 8.21 -36.95
CA ARG A 159 50.98 7.72 -37.62
C ARG A 159 50.82 7.76 -39.12
#